data_e8b91428d9fb916294f429e402617a15
#
_entry.id   e8b91428d9fb916294f429e402617a15
#
_cell.length_a   1.000
_cell.length_b   1.000
_cell.length_c   1.000
_cell.angle_alpha   90.00
_cell.angle_beta   90.00
_cell.angle_gamma   90.00
#
_symmetry.space_group_name_H-M   'P 1'
#
loop_
_entity.id
_entity.type
_entity.pdbx_description
1 polymer ?
#
loop_
_entity_poly.entity_id
_entity_poly.type
_entity_poly.pdbx_seq_one_letter_code
_entity_poly.pdbx_strand_id
1 'polypeptide(L)'
;MLGRCGGSSILGGKMLIPLKIEGYAHQRFLRGCIMRDRVVIKWGGGLITDKSSLCTPNLEVLNQLASTVAECHAAGQEVILVHGAGSYGHLRAKNWRLNEGHIPGMLQPEGSICSSQRDAVEQVRREMLELNQHVCDVLNEVGISSIVHPPHQWATNTGMNFRGDLGRFNHPNGRKIHITFGDIVEVEGEQRFGILSGDDLVVRLALELPRVKRLVFAIGGVDGLLRVPPEFATEDDLIEIWSPDIEFEGVHQSDIDVTGGIGLKAARGAHVAAHEIEVLMVNGGKPERVLAAMLGNPVRGTIVTNKQ
;
A
#
# COMPACT_ATOMS: atom_id res chain seq x y z
N MET A 1 94.07 -14.88 -27.65
CA MET A 1 94.00 -15.97 -28.62
C MET A 1 92.52 -16.24 -28.84
N LEU A 2 92.03 -15.83 -29.96
CA LEU A 2 91.34 -16.67 -30.96
C LEU A 2 90.14 -17.43 -30.45
N GLY A 3 88.99 -17.37 -30.95
CA GLY A 3 88.50 -16.94 -32.26
C GLY A 3 87.00 -17.23 -32.38
N ARG A 4 86.38 -16.43 -33.12
CA ARG A 4 85.44 -16.65 -34.22
C ARG A 4 84.37 -17.68 -34.11
N CYS A 5 83.23 -17.28 -34.37
CA CYS A 5 82.24 -17.29 -35.50
C CYS A 5 81.05 -18.13 -35.10
N GLY A 6 79.84 -17.84 -35.29
CA GLY A 6 79.14 -17.18 -36.35
C GLY A 6 77.81 -17.86 -36.44
N GLY A 7 76.83 -17.22 -36.95
CA GLY A 7 75.66 -17.91 -37.48
C GLY A 7 74.31 -17.36 -37.01
N SER A 8 73.78 -16.49 -37.81
CA SER A 8 72.41 -16.01 -37.84
C SER A 8 71.38 -17.09 -38.03
N SER A 9 70.22 -16.95 -37.49
CA SER A 9 69.01 -16.95 -38.30
C SER A 9 67.80 -16.49 -37.51
N ILE A 10 67.08 -15.65 -38.14
CA ILE A 10 65.81 -15.03 -37.90
C ILE A 10 64.69 -16.08 -37.96
N LEU A 11 63.71 -15.99 -37.03
CA LEU A 11 62.31 -16.30 -37.32
C LEU A 11 61.53 -15.84 -36.07
N GLY A 12 60.87 -14.81 -36.12
CA GLY A 12 59.48 -14.45 -36.27
C GLY A 12 58.54 -15.18 -35.35
N GLY A 13 58.35 -14.71 -34.11
CA GLY A 13 57.27 -15.19 -33.23
C GLY A 13 56.47 -13.98 -32.76
N LYS A 14 55.38 -13.68 -33.43
CA LYS A 14 54.40 -12.69 -32.99
C LYS A 14 53.87 -13.08 -31.62
N MET A 15 54.11 -12.21 -30.64
CA MET A 15 53.50 -12.30 -29.34
C MET A 15 52.03 -11.86 -29.47
N LEU A 16 51.10 -12.80 -29.46
CA LEU A 16 49.68 -12.58 -29.39
C LEU A 16 49.33 -12.18 -27.93
N ILE A 17 49.04 -10.91 -27.72
CA ILE A 17 48.42 -10.40 -26.52
C ILE A 17 46.91 -10.82 -26.60
N PRO A 18 46.33 -11.49 -25.61
CA PRO A 18 44.91 -11.75 -25.63
C PRO A 18 44.16 -10.50 -25.11
N LEU A 19 43.72 -9.65 -26.03
CA LEU A 19 42.68 -8.65 -25.80
C LEU A 19 41.36 -9.43 -25.74
N LYS A 20 40.89 -9.83 -24.53
CA LYS A 20 39.49 -10.21 -24.29
C LYS A 20 39.18 -10.33 -22.80
N ILE A 21 39.12 -9.20 -22.08
CA ILE A 21 38.47 -9.14 -20.76
C ILE A 21 37.62 -7.84 -20.58
N GLU A 22 37.27 -7.12 -21.61
CA GLU A 22 36.39 -5.94 -21.45
C GLU A 22 34.93 -6.19 -21.84
N GLY A 23 34.60 -7.32 -22.45
CA GLY A 23 33.21 -7.61 -22.90
C GLY A 23 32.26 -8.15 -21.83
N TYR A 24 32.76 -8.73 -20.74
CA TYR A 24 31.89 -9.39 -19.73
C TYR A 24 31.40 -8.49 -18.61
N ALA A 25 32.10 -7.41 -18.32
CA ALA A 25 31.65 -6.45 -17.30
C ALA A 25 30.51 -5.54 -17.80
N HIS A 26 30.52 -5.18 -19.09
CA HIS A 26 29.50 -4.31 -19.67
C HIS A 26 28.14 -4.99 -19.89
N GLN A 27 28.13 -6.31 -20.16
CA GLN A 27 26.88 -7.08 -20.30
C GLN A 27 26.22 -7.41 -18.94
N ARG A 28 26.94 -7.39 -17.82
CA ARG A 28 26.36 -7.52 -16.48
C ARG A 28 25.70 -6.25 -15.98
N PHE A 29 26.17 -5.06 -16.42
CA PHE A 29 25.58 -3.77 -16.04
C PHE A 29 24.27 -3.48 -16.80
N LEU A 30 24.06 -4.03 -18.00
CA LEU A 30 22.83 -3.87 -18.78
C LEU A 30 21.73 -4.91 -18.42
N ARG A 31 22.03 -5.90 -17.58
CA ARG A 31 21.00 -6.81 -17.00
C ARG A 31 20.30 -6.26 -15.78
N GLY A 32 20.56 -5.01 -15.37
CA GLY A 32 20.22 -4.47 -14.05
C GLY A 32 19.06 -3.53 -13.94
N CYS A 33 18.23 -3.33 -14.95
CA CYS A 33 17.04 -2.49 -14.73
C CYS A 33 15.86 -2.96 -15.59
N ILE A 34 15.43 -4.20 -15.38
CA ILE A 34 14.06 -4.56 -15.75
C ILE A 34 13.18 -3.78 -14.77
N MET A 35 12.62 -2.69 -15.25
CA MET A 35 11.69 -1.86 -14.49
C MET A 35 10.42 -2.69 -14.26
N ARG A 36 10.20 -3.12 -13.02
CA ARG A 36 9.06 -3.95 -12.63
C ARG A 36 7.77 -3.14 -12.65
N ASP A 37 6.66 -3.77 -13.01
CA ASP A 37 5.34 -3.19 -12.81
C ASP A 37 5.01 -3.09 -11.33
N ARG A 38 4.15 -2.13 -10.98
CA ARG A 38 3.77 -1.85 -9.59
C ARG A 38 2.32 -2.21 -9.32
N VAL A 39 2.12 -2.69 -8.11
CA VAL A 39 0.81 -2.92 -7.52
C VAL A 39 0.71 -2.08 -6.26
N VAL A 40 -0.31 -1.23 -6.18
CA VAL A 40 -0.71 -0.56 -4.95
C VAL A 40 -1.77 -1.43 -4.29
N ILE A 41 -1.52 -1.89 -3.07
CA ILE A 41 -2.51 -2.67 -2.33
C ILE A 41 -2.88 -1.97 -1.03
N LYS A 42 -4.17 -1.95 -0.73
CA LYS A 42 -4.69 -1.46 0.54
C LYS A 42 -5.24 -2.59 1.38
N TRP A 43 -4.69 -2.80 2.55
CA TRP A 43 -5.27 -3.65 3.58
C TRP A 43 -6.27 -2.84 4.41
N GLY A 44 -7.54 -3.27 4.39
CA GLY A 44 -8.58 -2.61 5.18
C GLY A 44 -8.29 -2.69 6.68
N GLY A 45 -8.46 -1.59 7.42
CA GLY A 45 -8.21 -1.59 8.87
C GLY A 45 -9.05 -2.61 9.61
N GLY A 46 -10.34 -2.70 9.28
CA GLY A 46 -11.22 -3.72 9.88
C GLY A 46 -10.99 -5.15 9.41
N LEU A 47 -10.11 -5.39 8.43
CA LEU A 47 -9.62 -6.70 8.03
C LEU A 47 -8.45 -7.16 8.91
N ILE A 48 -7.50 -6.25 9.14
CA ILE A 48 -6.24 -6.54 9.82
C ILE A 48 -6.27 -6.32 11.34
N THR A 49 -7.41 -5.89 11.88
CA THR A 49 -7.61 -5.69 13.33
C THR A 49 -8.92 -6.28 13.78
N ASP A 50 -9.00 -6.65 15.05
CA ASP A 50 -10.26 -6.99 15.71
C ASP A 50 -11.02 -5.72 16.08
N LYS A 51 -12.22 -5.57 15.54
CA LYS A 51 -13.08 -4.41 15.81
C LYS A 51 -13.72 -4.42 17.19
N SER A 52 -13.77 -5.56 17.84
CA SER A 52 -14.39 -5.72 19.17
C SER A 52 -13.49 -5.25 20.31
N SER A 53 -12.19 -5.08 20.04
CA SER A 53 -11.16 -4.77 21.04
C SER A 53 -10.26 -3.63 20.59
N LEU A 54 -9.90 -2.72 21.49
CA LEU A 54 -8.95 -1.65 21.19
C LEU A 54 -7.54 -2.20 20.92
N CYS A 55 -6.87 -1.63 19.94
CA CYS A 55 -5.48 -1.89 19.60
C CYS A 55 -5.15 -3.40 19.53
N THR A 56 -6.02 -4.17 18.86
CA THR A 56 -5.87 -5.61 18.76
C THR A 56 -5.67 -6.00 17.29
N PRO A 57 -4.46 -6.47 16.90
CA PRO A 57 -4.18 -6.91 15.53
C PRO A 57 -4.81 -8.28 15.27
N ASN A 58 -5.25 -8.51 14.05
CA ASN A 58 -5.62 -9.84 13.57
C ASN A 58 -4.36 -10.50 12.97
N LEU A 59 -3.55 -11.13 13.82
CA LEU A 59 -2.27 -11.71 13.41
C LEU A 59 -2.42 -12.82 12.38
N GLU A 60 -3.48 -13.61 12.42
CA GLU A 60 -3.73 -14.67 11.43
C GLU A 60 -3.88 -14.07 10.03
N VAL A 61 -4.74 -13.07 9.88
CA VAL A 61 -4.95 -12.39 8.60
C VAL A 61 -3.69 -11.65 8.15
N LEU A 62 -2.98 -10.98 9.08
CA LEU A 62 -1.73 -10.30 8.75
C LEU A 62 -0.67 -11.25 8.19
N ASN A 63 -0.49 -12.44 8.78
CA ASN A 63 0.43 -13.48 8.30
C ASN A 63 0.05 -13.99 6.91
N GLN A 64 -1.24 -14.25 6.68
CA GLN A 64 -1.74 -14.69 5.38
C GLN A 64 -1.50 -13.62 4.30
N LEU A 65 -1.81 -12.36 4.59
CA LEU A 65 -1.59 -11.25 3.66
C LEU A 65 -0.09 -10.97 3.42
N ALA A 66 0.76 -11.14 4.42
CA ALA A 66 2.22 -11.01 4.25
C ALA A 66 2.75 -12.05 3.26
N SER A 67 2.25 -13.30 3.34
CA SER A 67 2.60 -14.35 2.38
C SER A 67 2.21 -13.99 0.96
N THR A 68 1.02 -13.39 0.73
CA THR A 68 0.61 -12.94 -0.62
C THR A 68 1.51 -11.83 -1.16
N VAL A 69 1.95 -10.91 -0.30
CA VAL A 69 2.92 -9.87 -0.69
C VAL A 69 4.26 -10.47 -1.09
N ALA A 70 4.75 -11.47 -0.34
CA ALA A 70 6.01 -12.14 -0.66
C ALA A 70 5.94 -12.89 -2.00
N GLU A 71 4.83 -13.60 -2.27
CA GLU A 71 4.62 -14.31 -3.53
C GLU A 71 4.50 -13.35 -4.71
N CYS A 72 3.73 -12.26 -4.57
CA CYS A 72 3.61 -11.22 -5.60
C CYS A 72 4.98 -10.57 -5.90
N HIS A 73 5.76 -10.29 -4.86
CA HIS A 73 7.12 -9.75 -5.02
C HIS A 73 8.06 -10.75 -5.69
N ALA A 74 7.98 -12.04 -5.35
CA ALA A 74 8.73 -13.13 -6.00
C ALA A 74 8.36 -13.30 -7.48
N ALA A 75 7.08 -13.04 -7.83
CA ALA A 75 6.61 -13.00 -9.21
C ALA A 75 7.10 -11.78 -10.01
N GLY A 76 7.89 -10.89 -9.41
CA GLY A 76 8.54 -9.77 -10.08
C GLY A 76 7.77 -8.46 -10.03
N GLN A 77 6.72 -8.34 -9.23
CA GLN A 77 6.01 -7.08 -9.03
C GLN A 77 6.68 -6.21 -7.95
N GLU A 78 6.62 -4.90 -8.11
CA GLU A 78 6.89 -3.95 -7.01
C GLU A 78 5.59 -3.72 -6.24
N VAL A 79 5.62 -3.88 -4.91
CA VAL A 79 4.43 -3.71 -4.07
C VAL A 79 4.56 -2.44 -3.24
N ILE A 80 3.51 -1.61 -3.26
CA ILE A 80 3.31 -0.50 -2.34
C ILE A 80 2.12 -0.85 -1.47
N LEU A 81 2.36 -0.94 -0.18
CA LEU A 81 1.35 -1.32 0.80
C LEU A 81 0.81 -0.10 1.52
N VAL A 82 -0.51 0.00 1.56
CA VAL A 82 -1.22 0.98 2.40
C VAL A 82 -2.11 0.22 3.37
N HIS A 83 -2.12 0.55 4.66
CA HIS A 83 -3.06 -0.06 5.58
C HIS A 83 -3.97 0.97 6.26
N GLY A 84 -5.15 0.51 6.67
CA GLY A 84 -6.09 1.30 7.44
C GLY A 84 -5.81 1.22 8.95
N ALA A 85 -6.55 2.00 9.73
CA ALA A 85 -6.37 2.11 11.17
C ALA A 85 -7.09 1.00 11.97
N GLY A 86 -8.26 0.57 11.53
CA GLY A 86 -9.04 -0.43 12.27
C GLY A 86 -9.27 -0.04 13.74
N SER A 87 -9.01 -0.95 14.67
CA SER A 87 -9.20 -0.72 16.11
C SER A 87 -8.13 0.17 16.76
N TYR A 88 -7.07 0.55 16.01
CA TYR A 88 -5.95 1.33 16.56
C TYR A 88 -6.16 2.86 16.55
N GLY A 89 -7.01 3.40 15.74
CA GLY A 89 -7.16 4.86 15.66
C GLY A 89 -8.60 5.36 15.63
N HIS A 90 -9.52 4.56 15.07
CA HIS A 90 -10.88 5.03 14.77
C HIS A 90 -11.68 5.47 15.99
N LEU A 91 -11.68 4.67 17.06
CA LEU A 91 -12.50 4.98 18.24
C LEU A 91 -12.02 6.27 18.92
N ARG A 92 -10.72 6.42 19.07
CA ARG A 92 -10.13 7.65 19.65
C ARG A 92 -10.39 8.86 18.77
N ALA A 93 -10.19 8.70 17.46
CA ALA A 93 -10.46 9.77 16.50
C ALA A 93 -11.94 10.21 16.53
N LYS A 94 -12.88 9.25 16.65
CA LYS A 94 -14.32 9.53 16.80
C LYS A 94 -14.62 10.27 18.10
N ASN A 95 -14.15 9.76 19.24
CA ASN A 95 -14.40 10.35 20.55
C ASN A 95 -13.87 11.77 20.66
N TRP A 96 -12.73 12.06 20.04
CA TRP A 96 -12.12 13.37 20.03
C TRP A 96 -12.48 14.21 18.79
N ARG A 97 -13.40 13.74 17.91
CA ARG A 97 -13.86 14.43 16.70
C ARG A 97 -12.69 14.92 15.83
N LEU A 98 -11.63 14.11 15.71
CA LEU A 98 -10.39 14.53 15.04
C LEU A 98 -10.57 14.71 13.52
N ASN A 99 -11.63 14.15 12.93
CA ASN A 99 -12.02 14.40 11.54
C ASN A 99 -12.51 15.85 11.29
N GLU A 100 -12.95 16.55 12.33
CA GLU A 100 -13.42 17.93 12.24
C GLU A 100 -12.27 18.94 12.44
N GLY A 101 -11.08 18.46 12.79
CA GLY A 101 -9.93 19.30 13.11
C GLY A 101 -9.98 19.88 14.51
N HIS A 102 -9.30 21.02 14.68
CA HIS A 102 -9.22 21.69 15.98
C HIS A 102 -10.55 22.33 16.39
N ILE A 103 -11.07 21.93 17.53
CA ILE A 103 -12.28 22.47 18.14
C ILE A 103 -11.87 23.27 19.38
N PRO A 104 -11.94 24.60 19.38
CA PRO A 104 -11.62 25.42 20.54
C PRO A 104 -12.50 25.03 21.74
N GLY A 105 -11.89 24.85 22.91
CA GLY A 105 -12.63 24.55 24.14
C GLY A 105 -13.24 23.15 24.20
N MET A 106 -12.84 22.22 23.32
CA MET A 106 -13.33 20.83 23.39
C MET A 106 -13.04 20.21 24.76
N LEU A 107 -14.09 19.71 25.39
CA LEU A 107 -13.98 19.02 26.67
C LEU A 107 -13.45 17.60 26.49
N GLN A 108 -12.75 17.13 27.50
CA GLN A 108 -12.26 15.76 27.54
C GLN A 108 -13.44 14.77 27.52
N PRO A 109 -13.50 13.82 26.55
CA PRO A 109 -14.49 12.76 26.58
C PRO A 109 -14.37 11.89 27.82
N GLU A 110 -15.51 11.43 28.33
CA GLU A 110 -15.56 10.56 29.52
C GLU A 110 -14.71 9.29 29.28
N GLY A 111 -13.94 8.90 30.29
CA GLY A 111 -13.05 7.73 30.21
C GLY A 111 -11.83 7.88 29.32
N SER A 112 -11.60 9.07 28.71
CA SER A 112 -10.42 9.30 27.89
C SER A 112 -9.14 9.43 28.72
N ILE A 113 -8.07 8.77 28.26
CA ILE A 113 -6.71 8.89 28.81
C ILE A 113 -5.99 10.15 28.28
N CYS A 114 -6.49 10.79 27.22
CA CYS A 114 -5.93 12.01 26.66
C CYS A 114 -6.57 13.22 27.33
N SER A 115 -5.82 14.28 27.59
CA SER A 115 -6.28 15.50 28.23
C SER A 115 -6.74 16.59 27.24
N SER A 116 -6.37 16.46 25.98
CA SER A 116 -6.68 17.41 24.92
C SER A 116 -6.77 16.72 23.54
N GLN A 117 -7.34 17.41 22.54
CA GLN A 117 -7.29 16.95 21.15
C GLN A 117 -5.85 16.73 20.67
N ARG A 118 -4.91 17.59 21.09
CA ARG A 118 -3.50 17.44 20.73
C ARG A 118 -2.92 16.13 21.27
N ASP A 119 -3.18 15.80 22.54
CA ASP A 119 -2.75 14.53 23.12
C ASP A 119 -3.40 13.35 22.39
N ALA A 120 -4.67 13.49 21.99
CA ALA A 120 -5.38 12.46 21.23
C ALA A 120 -4.77 12.26 19.84
N VAL A 121 -4.36 13.34 19.15
CA VAL A 121 -3.63 13.27 17.87
C VAL A 121 -2.33 12.48 18.02
N GLU A 122 -1.51 12.84 19.02
CA GLU A 122 -0.25 12.14 19.27
C GLU A 122 -0.46 10.69 19.69
N GLN A 123 -1.52 10.39 20.42
CA GLN A 123 -1.85 9.03 20.80
C GLN A 123 -2.28 8.19 19.59
N VAL A 124 -3.11 8.72 18.69
CA VAL A 124 -3.49 8.02 17.44
C VAL A 124 -2.27 7.75 16.57
N ARG A 125 -1.36 8.72 16.43
CA ARG A 125 -0.10 8.52 15.70
C ARG A 125 0.74 7.37 16.29
N ARG A 126 0.86 7.27 17.61
CA ARG A 126 1.55 6.16 18.29
C ARG A 126 0.85 4.83 18.03
N GLU A 127 -0.47 4.77 18.17
CA GLU A 127 -1.25 3.57 17.89
C GLU A 127 -1.09 3.11 16.43
N MET A 128 -1.06 4.05 15.47
CA MET A 128 -0.82 3.71 14.06
C MET A 128 0.58 3.18 13.80
N LEU A 129 1.60 3.70 14.49
CA LEU A 129 2.96 3.16 14.41
C LEU A 129 3.06 1.77 15.04
N GLU A 130 2.33 1.50 16.13
CA GLU A 130 2.25 0.17 16.74
C GLU A 130 1.59 -0.84 15.79
N LEU A 131 0.45 -0.51 15.16
CA LEU A 131 -0.16 -1.37 14.14
C LEU A 131 0.80 -1.61 12.98
N ASN A 132 1.48 -0.56 12.51
CA ASN A 132 2.45 -0.68 11.44
C ASN A 132 3.64 -1.59 11.83
N GLN A 133 4.04 -1.61 13.12
CA GLN A 133 5.09 -2.52 13.57
C GLN A 133 4.65 -3.98 13.39
N HIS A 134 3.41 -4.35 13.76
CA HIS A 134 2.88 -5.69 13.50
C HIS A 134 2.89 -6.03 12.00
N VAL A 135 2.54 -5.07 11.12
CA VAL A 135 2.65 -5.26 9.67
C VAL A 135 4.09 -5.52 9.23
N CYS A 136 5.05 -4.77 9.76
CA CYS A 136 6.46 -4.97 9.45
C CYS A 136 6.99 -6.32 9.96
N ASP A 137 6.57 -6.75 11.15
CA ASP A 137 7.02 -7.99 11.77
C ASP A 137 6.60 -9.20 10.92
N VAL A 138 5.32 -9.30 10.54
CA VAL A 138 4.84 -10.40 9.69
C VAL A 138 5.48 -10.40 8.29
N LEU A 139 5.77 -9.24 7.71
CA LEU A 139 6.49 -9.13 6.45
C LEU A 139 7.94 -9.61 6.58
N ASN A 140 8.62 -9.26 7.69
CA ASN A 140 9.97 -9.73 7.96
C ASN A 140 10.03 -11.25 8.15
N GLU A 141 9.02 -11.87 8.77
CA GLU A 141 8.90 -13.32 8.94
C GLU A 141 8.87 -14.07 7.60
N VAL A 142 8.27 -13.45 6.56
CA VAL A 142 8.28 -14.00 5.19
C VAL A 142 9.43 -13.48 4.31
N GLY A 143 10.44 -12.85 4.92
CA GLY A 143 11.65 -12.39 4.25
C GLY A 143 11.51 -11.10 3.43
N ILE A 144 10.44 -10.33 3.64
CA ILE A 144 10.20 -9.03 3.01
C ILE A 144 10.59 -7.89 3.95
N SER A 145 11.63 -7.15 3.60
CA SER A 145 11.97 -5.91 4.30
C SER A 145 11.09 -4.75 3.81
N SER A 146 10.83 -3.77 4.66
CA SER A 146 10.00 -2.62 4.34
C SER A 146 10.69 -1.28 4.60
N ILE A 147 10.18 -0.24 3.96
CA ILE A 147 10.48 1.17 4.24
C ILE A 147 9.15 1.84 4.60
N VAL A 148 9.07 2.30 5.82
CA VAL A 148 7.85 2.91 6.36
C VAL A 148 7.85 4.41 6.16
N HIS A 149 6.72 4.95 5.73
CA HIS A 149 6.50 6.39 5.50
C HIS A 149 5.27 6.85 6.29
N PRO A 150 5.41 7.20 7.59
CA PRO A 150 4.31 7.73 8.38
C PRO A 150 3.83 9.07 7.80
N PRO A 151 2.55 9.23 7.41
CA PRO A 151 2.07 10.43 6.73
C PRO A 151 2.30 11.72 7.49
N HIS A 152 2.17 11.75 8.80
CA HIS A 152 2.41 12.95 9.61
C HIS A 152 3.83 13.54 9.47
N GLN A 153 4.78 12.78 8.90
CA GLN A 153 6.17 13.23 8.69
C GLN A 153 6.41 13.86 7.30
N TRP A 154 5.48 13.69 6.34
CA TRP A 154 5.74 14.10 4.96
C TRP A 154 4.52 14.63 4.21
N ALA A 155 3.32 14.46 4.76
CA ALA A 155 2.08 14.89 4.14
C ALA A 155 1.40 15.96 4.98
N THR A 156 0.73 16.89 4.30
CA THR A 156 -0.12 17.92 4.89
C THR A 156 -1.44 18.00 4.13
N ASN A 157 -2.48 18.48 4.78
CA ASN A 157 -3.85 18.52 4.30
C ASN A 157 -4.44 17.11 4.09
N THR A 158 -5.71 17.03 3.79
CA THR A 158 -6.48 15.77 3.71
C THR A 158 -7.20 15.65 2.37
N GLY A 159 -7.85 14.50 2.15
CA GLY A 159 -8.51 14.21 0.88
C GLY A 159 -7.53 13.87 -0.24
N MET A 160 -8.03 13.70 -1.46
CA MET A 160 -7.21 13.32 -2.62
C MET A 160 -6.17 14.39 -3.00
N ASN A 161 -6.36 15.65 -2.58
CA ASN A 161 -5.48 16.77 -2.90
C ASN A 161 -4.50 17.08 -1.75
N PHE A 162 -4.26 16.16 -0.82
CA PHE A 162 -3.24 16.32 0.21
C PHE A 162 -1.88 16.67 -0.44
N ARG A 163 -1.02 17.38 0.29
CA ARG A 163 0.31 17.77 -0.20
C ARG A 163 1.36 16.84 0.40
N GLY A 164 2.34 16.47 -0.40
CA GLY A 164 3.45 15.61 0.02
C GLY A 164 4.24 15.11 -1.17
N ASP A 165 5.54 14.87 -0.97
CA ASP A 165 6.42 14.32 -2.01
C ASP A 165 6.28 12.79 -2.09
N LEU A 166 5.74 12.30 -3.20
CA LEU A 166 5.62 10.87 -3.48
C LEU A 166 6.91 10.26 -4.08
N GLY A 167 7.90 11.07 -4.43
CA GLY A 167 9.19 10.60 -4.93
C GLY A 167 9.87 9.61 -3.97
N ARG A 168 9.59 9.71 -2.66
CA ARG A 168 10.05 8.77 -1.62
C ARG A 168 9.62 7.32 -1.84
N PHE A 169 8.52 7.09 -2.56
CA PHE A 169 8.02 5.75 -2.92
C PHE A 169 8.61 5.22 -4.23
N ASN A 170 9.39 6.03 -4.95
CA ASN A 170 9.90 5.70 -6.27
C ASN A 170 11.35 5.18 -6.25
N HIS A 171 11.94 4.94 -5.10
CA HIS A 171 13.29 4.42 -5.03
C HIS A 171 13.29 2.91 -5.33
N PRO A 172 14.08 2.45 -6.34
CA PRO A 172 14.20 1.03 -6.64
C PRO A 172 15.02 0.34 -5.54
N ASN A 173 14.36 -0.15 -4.53
CA ASN A 173 15.00 -0.80 -3.37
C ASN A 173 15.03 -2.33 -3.44
N GLY A 174 15.05 -2.90 -4.65
CA GLY A 174 15.37 -4.31 -4.96
C GLY A 174 14.58 -5.40 -4.22
N ARG A 175 14.52 -5.37 -2.90
CA ARG A 175 13.83 -6.34 -2.06
C ARG A 175 12.98 -5.71 -0.96
N LYS A 176 12.83 -4.39 -0.97
CA LYS A 176 12.05 -3.68 0.05
C LYS A 176 10.76 -3.18 -0.56
N ILE A 177 9.67 -3.33 0.18
CA ILE A 177 8.42 -2.70 -0.17
C ILE A 177 8.25 -1.37 0.58
N HIS A 178 7.50 -0.46 0.02
CA HIS A 178 7.14 0.78 0.68
C HIS A 178 5.80 0.63 1.40
N ILE A 179 5.72 1.10 2.65
CA ILE A 179 4.50 1.04 3.47
C ILE A 179 4.12 2.46 3.90
N THR A 180 2.84 2.75 3.81
CA THR A 180 2.21 3.93 4.44
C THR A 180 0.83 3.55 4.97
N PHE A 181 0.14 4.45 5.68
CA PHE A 181 -1.11 4.12 6.33
C PHE A 181 -1.97 5.37 6.57
N GLY A 182 -3.25 5.19 6.89
CA GLY A 182 -4.10 6.29 7.32
C GLY A 182 -3.56 6.93 8.60
N ASP A 183 -3.49 8.26 8.66
CA ASP A 183 -2.84 8.97 9.76
C ASP A 183 -3.47 10.34 10.01
N ILE A 184 -3.12 10.98 11.11
CA ILE A 184 -3.47 12.36 11.38
C ILE A 184 -2.32 13.27 10.95
N VAL A 185 -2.61 14.14 9.99
CA VAL A 185 -1.64 15.07 9.40
C VAL A 185 -1.95 16.51 9.77
N GLU A 186 -0.99 17.39 9.59
CA GLU A 186 -1.21 18.83 9.72
C GLU A 186 -2.11 19.34 8.58
N VAL A 187 -2.99 20.26 8.91
CA VAL A 187 -3.87 20.97 7.98
C VAL A 187 -3.70 22.47 8.17
N GLU A 188 -3.60 23.20 7.06
CA GLU A 188 -3.45 24.65 7.08
C GLU A 188 -4.68 25.35 7.65
N GLY A 189 -4.48 26.51 8.27
CA GLY A 189 -5.54 27.36 8.81
C GLY A 189 -6.07 26.92 10.18
N GLU A 190 -7.33 27.19 10.43
CA GLU A 190 -7.97 26.97 11.73
C GLU A 190 -8.16 25.48 12.07
N GLN A 191 -8.25 24.64 11.06
CA GLN A 191 -8.42 23.20 11.22
C GLN A 191 -7.21 22.52 11.89
N ARG A 192 -5.98 23.01 11.67
CA ARG A 192 -4.69 22.59 12.25
C ARG A 192 -4.29 21.12 12.00
N PHE A 193 -5.21 20.20 12.04
CA PHE A 193 -4.98 18.76 11.78
C PHE A 193 -6.22 18.11 11.17
N GLY A 194 -6.03 16.96 10.55
CA GLY A 194 -7.14 16.19 10.00
C GLY A 194 -6.71 14.75 9.69
N ILE A 195 -7.66 13.89 9.38
CA ILE A 195 -7.42 12.51 9.06
C ILE A 195 -7.12 12.38 7.56
N LEU A 196 -5.90 11.99 7.20
CA LEU A 196 -5.55 11.57 5.87
C LEU A 196 -5.84 10.07 5.73
N SER A 197 -6.87 9.77 4.97
CA SER A 197 -7.36 8.41 4.77
C SER A 197 -6.39 7.59 3.91
N GLY A 198 -6.25 6.30 4.22
CA GLY A 198 -5.58 5.36 3.32
C GLY A 198 -6.25 5.25 1.95
N ASP A 199 -7.57 5.56 1.84
CA ASP A 199 -8.29 5.60 0.56
C ASP A 199 -7.87 6.81 -0.30
N ASP A 200 -7.50 7.94 0.32
CA ASP A 200 -6.96 9.09 -0.39
C ASP A 200 -5.47 8.88 -0.76
N LEU A 201 -4.70 8.23 0.11
CA LEU A 201 -3.30 7.90 -0.17
C LEU A 201 -3.15 7.01 -1.41
N VAL A 202 -3.96 5.95 -1.54
CA VAL A 202 -3.84 5.03 -2.68
C VAL A 202 -4.16 5.70 -4.02
N VAL A 203 -5.01 6.73 -4.05
CA VAL A 203 -5.32 7.48 -5.29
C VAL A 203 -4.05 8.13 -5.83
N ARG A 204 -3.39 8.96 -5.05
CA ARG A 204 -2.17 9.64 -5.50
C ARG A 204 -1.02 8.67 -5.75
N LEU A 205 -0.86 7.63 -4.91
CA LEU A 205 0.16 6.59 -5.14
C LEU A 205 -0.08 5.85 -6.46
N ALA A 206 -1.34 5.55 -6.79
CA ALA A 206 -1.66 4.87 -8.04
C ALA A 206 -1.44 5.79 -9.25
N LEU A 207 -1.85 7.04 -9.19
CA LEU A 207 -1.82 7.96 -10.33
C LEU A 207 -0.46 8.61 -10.59
N GLU A 208 0.31 8.91 -9.53
CA GLU A 208 1.53 9.70 -9.66
C GLU A 208 2.80 8.85 -9.72
N LEU A 209 2.75 7.60 -9.22
CA LEU A 209 3.92 6.72 -9.32
C LEU A 209 3.97 6.03 -10.69
N PRO A 210 5.16 5.93 -11.28
CA PRO A 210 5.29 5.31 -12.59
C PRO A 210 5.00 3.80 -12.52
N ARG A 211 4.46 3.25 -13.63
CA ARG A 211 4.23 1.82 -13.86
C ARG A 211 3.27 1.14 -12.87
N VAL A 212 2.43 1.87 -12.21
CA VAL A 212 1.33 1.26 -11.46
C VAL A 212 0.34 0.67 -12.46
N LYS A 213 0.11 -0.64 -12.36
CA LYS A 213 -0.83 -1.38 -13.22
C LYS A 213 -2.13 -1.69 -12.50
N ARG A 214 -2.06 -1.84 -11.17
CA ARG A 214 -3.21 -2.26 -10.36
C ARG A 214 -3.29 -1.53 -9.04
N LEU A 215 -4.53 -1.27 -8.64
CA LEU A 215 -4.90 -0.89 -7.29
C LEU A 215 -5.81 -2.00 -6.74
N VAL A 216 -5.41 -2.64 -5.66
CA VAL A 216 -6.18 -3.71 -5.02
C VAL A 216 -6.63 -3.26 -3.63
N PHE A 217 -7.94 -3.33 -3.37
CA PHE A 217 -8.49 -3.18 -2.04
C PHE A 217 -8.79 -4.55 -1.45
N ALA A 218 -8.01 -4.98 -0.48
CA ALA A 218 -8.30 -6.15 0.35
C ALA A 218 -9.26 -5.71 1.48
N ILE A 219 -10.53 -6.13 1.37
CA ILE A 219 -11.60 -5.74 2.30
C ILE A 219 -11.98 -6.90 3.21
N GLY A 220 -12.55 -6.61 4.37
CA GLY A 220 -12.97 -7.63 5.33
C GLY A 220 -14.43 -8.01 5.19
N GLY A 221 -14.73 -9.32 5.38
CA GLY A 221 -16.07 -9.83 5.58
C GLY A 221 -16.93 -10.03 4.34
N VAL A 222 -16.53 -9.50 3.17
CA VAL A 222 -17.29 -9.60 1.92
C VAL A 222 -16.38 -9.80 0.71
N ASP A 223 -16.93 -10.39 -0.36
CA ASP A 223 -16.17 -10.71 -1.58
C ASP A 223 -15.90 -9.48 -2.49
N GLY A 224 -16.64 -8.40 -2.30
CA GLY A 224 -16.60 -7.18 -3.08
C GLY A 224 -17.76 -6.27 -2.70
N LEU A 225 -18.23 -5.45 -3.62
CA LEU A 225 -19.47 -4.66 -3.45
C LEU A 225 -20.70 -5.57 -3.57
N LEU A 226 -21.67 -5.37 -2.70
CA LEU A 226 -22.88 -6.17 -2.64
C LEU A 226 -24.10 -5.31 -2.99
N ARG A 227 -25.10 -5.93 -3.60
CA ARG A 227 -26.40 -5.29 -3.93
C ARG A 227 -27.28 -5.06 -2.70
N VAL A 228 -27.08 -5.86 -1.66
CA VAL A 228 -27.83 -5.84 -0.41
C VAL A 228 -26.87 -5.82 0.78
N PRO A 229 -27.33 -5.46 1.98
CA PRO A 229 -26.51 -5.52 3.19
C PRO A 229 -25.92 -6.92 3.40
N PRO A 230 -24.66 -7.04 3.91
CA PRO A 230 -23.96 -8.32 4.03
C PRO A 230 -24.68 -9.40 4.80
N GLU A 231 -25.46 -9.02 5.81
CA GLU A 231 -26.23 -9.92 6.65
C GLU A 231 -27.39 -10.62 5.89
N PHE A 232 -27.78 -10.07 4.74
CA PHE A 232 -28.83 -10.63 3.87
C PHE A 232 -28.28 -11.13 2.53
N ALA A 233 -26.98 -10.93 2.27
CA ALA A 233 -26.38 -11.21 0.98
C ALA A 233 -26.16 -12.71 0.76
N THR A 234 -26.41 -13.14 -0.47
CA THR A 234 -26.05 -14.42 -1.04
C THR A 234 -24.85 -14.28 -1.99
N GLU A 235 -24.39 -15.39 -2.56
CA GLU A 235 -23.30 -15.35 -3.54
C GLU A 235 -23.66 -14.58 -4.82
N ASP A 236 -24.95 -14.52 -5.18
CA ASP A 236 -25.47 -13.85 -6.39
C ASP A 236 -25.57 -12.32 -6.21
N ASP A 237 -25.48 -11.82 -4.99
CA ASP A 237 -25.57 -10.40 -4.69
C ASP A 237 -24.25 -9.65 -4.90
N LEU A 238 -23.18 -10.34 -5.27
CA LEU A 238 -21.90 -9.70 -5.62
C LEU A 238 -22.05 -8.88 -6.90
N ILE A 239 -21.62 -7.63 -6.84
CA ILE A 239 -21.47 -6.76 -8.00
C ILE A 239 -20.10 -7.03 -8.60
N GLU A 240 -20.03 -7.85 -9.66
CA GLU A 240 -18.74 -8.23 -10.27
C GLU A 240 -18.06 -7.05 -10.99
N ILE A 241 -18.84 -6.17 -11.63
CA ILE A 241 -18.34 -4.94 -12.27
C ILE A 241 -19.16 -3.78 -11.72
N TRP A 242 -18.49 -2.79 -11.19
CA TRP A 242 -19.13 -1.60 -10.64
C TRP A 242 -18.54 -0.32 -11.25
N SER A 243 -19.45 0.64 -11.53
CA SER A 243 -19.12 2.02 -11.92
C SER A 243 -19.97 2.99 -11.09
N PRO A 244 -19.63 4.29 -11.05
CA PRO A 244 -20.42 5.31 -10.35
C PRO A 244 -21.89 5.42 -10.76
N ASP A 245 -22.23 4.91 -11.94
CA ASP A 245 -23.61 4.90 -12.45
C ASP A 245 -24.47 3.75 -11.86
N ILE A 246 -23.84 2.80 -11.17
CA ILE A 246 -24.52 1.67 -10.53
C ILE A 246 -24.80 2.01 -9.07
N GLU A 247 -26.07 2.13 -8.71
CA GLU A 247 -26.46 2.23 -7.30
C GLU A 247 -26.23 0.90 -6.59
N PHE A 248 -25.74 0.97 -5.37
CA PHE A 248 -25.60 -0.18 -4.49
C PHE A 248 -26.00 0.21 -3.07
N GLU A 249 -26.75 -0.67 -2.39
CA GLU A 249 -27.13 -0.47 -1.00
C GLU A 249 -26.02 -0.86 -0.02
N GLY A 250 -24.77 -0.59 -0.38
CA GLY A 250 -23.62 -0.92 0.42
C GLY A 250 -23.38 0.06 1.55
N VAL A 251 -24.37 0.25 2.41
CA VAL A 251 -24.19 0.95 3.66
C VAL A 251 -23.55 0.00 4.66
N HIS A 252 -22.27 -0.27 4.49
CA HIS A 252 -21.43 -0.69 5.60
C HIS A 252 -21.22 0.51 6.54
N GLN A 253 -22.28 1.04 7.08
CA GLN A 253 -22.23 1.90 8.25
C GLN A 253 -21.91 1.02 9.45
N SER A 254 -20.64 0.64 9.61
CA SER A 254 -20.20 0.44 10.97
C SER A 254 -20.20 1.82 11.62
N ASP A 255 -20.88 1.99 12.72
CA ASP A 255 -20.91 3.22 13.54
C ASP A 255 -19.51 3.76 13.92
N ILE A 256 -18.47 3.07 13.51
CA ILE A 256 -17.06 3.30 13.80
C ILE A 256 -16.29 3.86 12.60
N ASP A 257 -16.83 3.83 11.37
CA ASP A 257 -16.06 4.28 10.19
C ASP A 257 -16.15 5.81 10.00
N VAL A 258 -15.20 6.53 10.58
CA VAL A 258 -15.05 7.99 10.41
C VAL A 258 -14.49 8.40 9.04
N THR A 259 -14.21 7.45 8.13
CA THR A 259 -13.54 7.69 6.84
C THR A 259 -14.38 7.39 5.61
N GLY A 260 -15.68 7.09 5.75
CA GLY A 260 -16.63 6.97 4.62
C GLY A 260 -16.82 5.58 4.02
N GLY A 261 -16.37 4.52 4.69
CA GLY A 261 -16.75 3.13 4.41
C GLY A 261 -16.39 2.60 3.02
N ILE A 262 -17.16 1.61 2.56
CA ILE A 262 -16.93 0.92 1.29
C ILE A 262 -17.27 1.82 0.07
N GLY A 263 -18.24 2.74 0.23
CA GLY A 263 -18.63 3.68 -0.81
C GLY A 263 -17.50 4.64 -1.19
N LEU A 264 -16.77 5.16 -0.20
CA LEU A 264 -15.60 6.00 -0.47
C LEU A 264 -14.50 5.23 -1.21
N LYS A 265 -14.24 3.96 -0.83
CA LYS A 265 -13.27 3.11 -1.54
C LYS A 265 -13.65 2.90 -2.99
N ALA A 266 -14.93 2.62 -3.26
CA ALA A 266 -15.44 2.46 -4.62
C ALA A 266 -15.28 3.74 -5.44
N ALA A 267 -15.66 4.90 -4.90
CA ALA A 267 -15.52 6.19 -5.55
C ALA A 267 -14.05 6.55 -5.83
N ARG A 268 -13.14 6.30 -4.87
CA ARG A 268 -11.69 6.48 -5.06
C ARG A 268 -11.14 5.52 -6.10
N GLY A 269 -11.60 4.28 -6.10
CA GLY A 269 -11.27 3.28 -7.10
C GLY A 269 -11.67 3.70 -8.51
N ALA A 270 -12.90 4.19 -8.71
CA ALA A 270 -13.38 4.67 -10.00
C ALA A 270 -12.55 5.85 -10.53
N HIS A 271 -12.14 6.75 -9.64
CA HIS A 271 -11.25 7.85 -10.02
C HIS A 271 -9.90 7.33 -10.55
N VAL A 272 -9.34 6.30 -9.94
CA VAL A 272 -8.11 5.65 -10.42
C VAL A 272 -8.34 4.89 -11.71
N ALA A 273 -9.44 4.15 -11.82
CA ALA A 273 -9.79 3.37 -13.02
C ALA A 273 -9.98 4.24 -14.28
N ALA A 274 -10.34 5.53 -14.10
CA ALA A 274 -10.41 6.50 -15.18
C ALA A 274 -9.07 6.76 -15.90
N HIS A 275 -7.95 6.29 -15.32
CA HIS A 275 -6.59 6.48 -15.83
C HIS A 275 -5.94 5.17 -16.31
N GLU A 276 -6.74 4.22 -16.78
CA GLU A 276 -6.28 2.93 -17.32
C GLU A 276 -5.52 2.05 -16.31
N ILE A 277 -5.75 2.25 -15.02
CA ILE A 277 -5.24 1.41 -13.94
C ILE A 277 -6.36 0.44 -13.54
N GLU A 278 -6.04 -0.86 -13.54
CA GLU A 278 -6.98 -1.89 -13.10
C GLU A 278 -7.26 -1.75 -11.60
N VAL A 279 -8.54 -1.72 -11.21
CA VAL A 279 -8.94 -1.56 -9.80
C VAL A 279 -9.84 -2.70 -9.39
N LEU A 280 -9.44 -3.40 -8.33
CA LEU A 280 -10.17 -4.56 -7.80
C LEU A 280 -10.45 -4.39 -6.30
N MET A 281 -11.63 -4.84 -5.89
CA MET A 281 -12.00 -5.02 -4.49
C MET A 281 -12.22 -6.51 -4.25
N VAL A 282 -11.47 -7.11 -3.33
CA VAL A 282 -11.49 -8.55 -3.06
C VAL A 282 -11.54 -8.83 -1.56
N ASN A 283 -12.04 -10.01 -1.22
CA ASN A 283 -12.06 -10.47 0.17
C ASN A 283 -10.64 -10.72 0.67
N GLY A 284 -10.18 -9.88 1.58
CA GLY A 284 -8.86 -9.99 2.19
C GLY A 284 -8.67 -11.19 3.13
N GLY A 285 -9.77 -11.79 3.60
CA GLY A 285 -9.76 -13.06 4.35
C GLY A 285 -9.58 -14.29 3.44
N LYS A 286 -9.36 -14.09 2.14
CA LYS A 286 -9.11 -15.12 1.13
C LYS A 286 -7.78 -14.81 0.43
N PRO A 287 -6.64 -15.22 1.01
CA PRO A 287 -5.31 -14.82 0.54
C PRO A 287 -5.05 -15.20 -0.93
N GLU A 288 -5.60 -16.32 -1.40
CA GLU A 288 -5.52 -16.73 -2.80
C GLU A 288 -6.18 -15.73 -3.77
N ARG A 289 -7.24 -15.06 -3.33
CA ARG A 289 -7.92 -14.03 -4.12
C ARG A 289 -7.12 -12.72 -4.13
N VAL A 290 -6.53 -12.36 -2.99
CA VAL A 290 -5.65 -11.20 -2.89
C VAL A 290 -4.46 -11.36 -3.83
N LEU A 291 -3.80 -12.52 -3.80
CA LEU A 291 -2.68 -12.81 -4.69
C LEU A 291 -3.09 -12.78 -6.17
N ALA A 292 -4.22 -13.43 -6.53
CA ALA A 292 -4.73 -13.43 -7.89
C ALA A 292 -4.98 -11.99 -8.40
N ALA A 293 -5.64 -11.15 -7.58
CA ALA A 293 -5.87 -9.74 -7.89
C ALA A 293 -4.56 -8.96 -8.07
N MET A 294 -3.58 -9.15 -7.19
CA MET A 294 -2.29 -8.49 -7.29
C MET A 294 -1.52 -8.89 -8.56
N LEU A 295 -1.66 -10.11 -9.02
CA LEU A 295 -1.02 -10.64 -10.24
C LEU A 295 -1.81 -10.34 -11.52
N GLY A 296 -3.06 -9.86 -11.44
CA GLY A 296 -3.96 -9.63 -12.58
C GLY A 296 -4.56 -10.91 -13.14
N ASN A 297 -4.69 -11.92 -12.31
CA ASN A 297 -5.40 -13.15 -12.67
C ASN A 297 -6.90 -12.99 -12.42
N PRO A 298 -7.75 -13.72 -13.15
CA PRO A 298 -9.19 -13.74 -12.87
C PRO A 298 -9.46 -14.11 -11.41
N VAL A 299 -10.34 -13.36 -10.77
CA VAL A 299 -10.64 -13.54 -9.36
C VAL A 299 -12.08 -13.14 -9.04
N ARG A 300 -12.72 -13.83 -8.09
CA ARG A 300 -14.01 -13.42 -7.53
C ARG A 300 -13.82 -12.15 -6.69
N GLY A 301 -14.49 -11.09 -7.09
CA GLY A 301 -14.41 -9.76 -6.48
C GLY A 301 -15.20 -8.74 -7.29
N THR A 302 -15.00 -7.46 -7.01
CA THR A 302 -15.55 -6.37 -7.81
C THR A 302 -14.44 -5.69 -8.60
N ILE A 303 -14.57 -5.68 -9.91
CA ILE A 303 -13.80 -4.80 -10.80
C ILE A 303 -14.45 -3.42 -10.74
N VAL A 304 -13.68 -2.41 -10.36
CA VAL A 304 -14.16 -1.03 -10.32
C VAL A 304 -13.78 -0.34 -11.60
N THR A 305 -14.75 0.25 -12.29
CA THR A 305 -14.57 1.00 -13.54
C THR A 305 -15.05 2.44 -13.38
N ASN A 306 -14.72 3.30 -14.33
CA ASN A 306 -15.18 4.69 -14.35
C ASN A 306 -16.46 4.89 -15.16
N LYS A 307 -16.79 3.92 -16.02
CA LYS A 307 -17.99 3.88 -16.90
C LYS A 307 -18.36 2.44 -17.17
N GLN A 308 -19.63 2.21 -17.44
CA GLN A 308 -20.11 0.97 -18.08
C GLN A 308 -19.75 0.93 -19.57
#